data_7839b7225e9648ec49612113359753f5
#
_entry.id   7839b7225e9648ec49612113359753f5
#
_cell.length_a   1.000
_cell.length_b   1.000
_cell.length_c   1.000
_cell.angle_alpha   90.00
_cell.angle_beta   90.00
_cell.angle_gamma   90.00
#
_symmetry.space_group_name_H-M   'P 1'
#
loop_
_entity.id
_entity.type
_entity.pdbx_description
1 polymer ?
#
loop_
_entity_poly.entity_id
_entity_poly.type
_entity_poly.pdbx_seq_one_letter_code
_entity_poly.pdbx_strand_id
1 'polypeptide(L)'
;VIAIIGVTYLLFTEKQANRELVQEFQLDKEDLENEYTRFAQQYDELKMTISNDSLSQLLEQEQLKTQRLLEELRTVKSSNATEIRRLKKELATLRKVMIGYINQIDSLNKLTAQQKQVIAEVTQKYNQASRQIDNLSEEKKNLDKKVTLAAQLDATNIRVEPRNKRGKVAKKVKDVVKLAISFTIVKNITAENGERTVYIRITKPDNDVLTKSASNTFPYENRTLTYSIKKYIEYNGEEQNVNVFWDVEEFLYAGNYRVDIFEGGNLIGSQAFTLN
;
A
#
# COMPACT_ATOMS: atom_id res chain seq x y z
N VAL A 1 -65.55 79.69 30.18
CA VAL A 1 -64.08 79.98 29.98
C VAL A 1 -63.24 78.91 30.64
N ILE A 2 -63.49 78.54 31.93
CA ILE A 2 -62.66 77.54 32.67
C ILE A 2 -62.65 76.13 32.00
N ALA A 3 -63.80 75.68 31.49
CA ALA A 3 -63.92 74.40 30.80
C ALA A 3 -63.07 74.33 29.48
N ILE A 4 -62.97 75.46 28.77
CA ILE A 4 -62.21 75.56 27.53
C ILE A 4 -60.72 75.55 27.84
N ILE A 5 -60.28 76.21 28.91
CA ILE A 5 -58.84 76.14 29.38
C ILE A 5 -58.47 74.70 29.81
N GLY A 6 -59.40 74.06 30.53
CA GLY A 6 -59.12 72.62 30.91
C GLY A 6 -59.01 71.66 29.71
N VAL A 7 -59.89 71.83 28.72
CA VAL A 7 -59.83 71.01 27.48
C VAL A 7 -58.60 71.35 26.66
N THR A 8 -58.20 72.61 26.53
CA THR A 8 -56.95 72.97 25.81
C THR A 8 -55.70 72.47 26.52
N TYR A 9 -55.68 72.50 27.84
CA TYR A 9 -54.58 71.93 28.61
C TYR A 9 -54.48 70.40 28.45
N LEU A 10 -55.57 69.68 28.51
CA LEU A 10 -55.64 68.27 28.27
C LEU A 10 -55.18 67.91 26.84
N LEU A 11 -55.64 68.61 25.84
CA LEU A 11 -55.25 68.46 24.47
C LEU A 11 -53.75 68.79 24.26
N PHE A 12 -53.21 69.78 24.98
CA PHE A 12 -51.79 70.12 24.91
C PHE A 12 -50.90 69.00 25.54
N THR A 13 -51.27 68.49 26.73
CA THR A 13 -50.57 67.44 27.40
C THR A 13 -50.63 66.15 26.62
N GLU A 14 -51.77 65.79 26.06
CA GLU A 14 -51.92 64.61 25.16
C GLU A 14 -51.05 64.74 23.89
N LYS A 15 -51.03 65.95 23.30
CA LYS A 15 -50.20 66.23 22.13
C LYS A 15 -48.70 66.16 22.46
N GLN A 16 -48.33 66.63 23.65
CA GLN A 16 -46.91 66.53 24.11
C GLN A 16 -46.49 65.07 24.38
N ALA A 17 -47.33 64.33 25.09
CA ALA A 17 -47.08 62.86 25.34
C ALA A 17 -46.99 62.07 24.02
N ASN A 18 -47.83 62.40 23.04
CA ASN A 18 -47.84 61.79 21.73
C ASN A 18 -46.54 62.10 20.94
N ARG A 19 -46.05 63.36 21.09
CA ARG A 19 -44.72 63.71 20.47
C ARG A 19 -43.57 63.01 21.10
N GLU A 20 -43.52 62.88 22.42
CA GLU A 20 -42.48 62.14 23.15
C GLU A 20 -42.50 60.67 22.75
N LEU A 21 -43.68 60.06 22.67
CA LEU A 21 -43.83 58.65 22.22
C LEU A 21 -43.39 58.47 20.78
N VAL A 22 -43.65 59.39 19.86
CA VAL A 22 -43.19 59.33 18.48
C VAL A 22 -41.67 59.49 18.41
N GLN A 23 -41.07 60.35 19.25
CA GLN A 23 -39.59 60.44 19.32
C GLN A 23 -38.93 59.16 19.86
N GLU A 24 -39.48 58.55 20.89
CA GLU A 24 -38.99 57.26 21.41
C GLU A 24 -39.05 56.18 20.34
N PHE A 25 -40.17 56.06 19.62
CA PHE A 25 -40.23 55.07 18.50
C PHE A 25 -39.33 55.43 17.32
N GLN A 26 -39.02 56.69 17.11
CA GLN A 26 -38.07 57.11 16.10
C GLN A 26 -36.65 56.62 16.46
N LEU A 27 -36.27 56.81 17.74
CA LEU A 27 -34.99 56.27 18.24
C LEU A 27 -34.93 54.73 18.19
N ASP A 28 -36.00 54.07 18.66
CA ASP A 28 -36.13 52.62 18.56
C ASP A 28 -36.01 52.12 17.12
N LYS A 29 -36.58 52.85 16.16
CA LYS A 29 -36.48 52.52 14.72
C LYS A 29 -35.04 52.65 14.21
N GLU A 30 -34.35 53.74 14.56
CA GLU A 30 -32.96 54.00 14.15
C GLU A 30 -32.01 52.96 14.75
N ASP A 31 -32.17 52.60 16.02
CA ASP A 31 -31.39 51.55 16.67
C ASP A 31 -31.60 50.17 16.01
N LEU A 32 -32.87 49.86 15.68
CA LEU A 32 -33.21 48.62 14.97
C LEU A 32 -32.60 48.60 13.58
N GLU A 33 -32.61 49.68 12.83
CA GLU A 33 -32.02 49.80 11.49
C GLU A 33 -30.51 49.55 11.54
N ASN A 34 -29.82 50.11 12.54
CA ASN A 34 -28.40 49.88 12.79
C ASN A 34 -28.13 48.40 13.14
N GLU A 35 -28.97 47.79 13.98
CA GLU A 35 -28.83 46.38 14.34
C GLU A 35 -29.03 45.44 13.11
N TYR A 36 -30.08 45.63 12.32
CA TYR A 36 -30.29 44.83 11.10
C TYR A 36 -29.14 44.98 10.10
N THR A 37 -28.63 46.19 9.94
CA THR A 37 -27.47 46.45 9.05
C THR A 37 -26.22 45.66 9.53
N ARG A 38 -25.99 45.68 10.84
CA ARG A 38 -24.86 44.94 11.47
C ARG A 38 -25.03 43.44 11.30
N PHE A 39 -26.25 42.90 11.46
CA PHE A 39 -26.54 41.51 11.23
C PHE A 39 -26.31 41.09 9.78
N ALA A 40 -26.72 41.88 8.81
CA ALA A 40 -26.47 41.61 7.40
C ALA A 40 -24.96 41.48 7.11
N GLN A 41 -24.14 42.37 7.69
CA GLN A 41 -22.66 42.29 7.58
C GLN A 41 -22.07 41.05 8.26
N GLN A 42 -22.57 40.69 9.44
CA GLN A 42 -22.10 39.47 10.15
C GLN A 42 -22.43 38.19 9.39
N TYR A 43 -23.55 38.11 8.68
CA TYR A 43 -23.85 36.98 7.79
C TYR A 43 -22.87 36.90 6.63
N ASP A 44 -22.44 38.02 6.05
CA ASP A 44 -21.44 38.06 5.00
C ASP A 44 -20.08 37.57 5.52
N GLU A 45 -19.64 38.01 6.70
CA GLU A 45 -18.39 37.57 7.33
C GLU A 45 -18.41 36.07 7.62
N LEU A 46 -19.51 35.56 8.19
CA LEU A 46 -19.65 34.11 8.47
C LEU A 46 -19.60 33.29 7.20
N LYS A 47 -20.24 33.76 6.12
CA LYS A 47 -20.25 33.08 4.83
C LYS A 47 -18.85 32.93 4.24
N MET A 48 -17.94 33.90 4.45
CA MET A 48 -16.54 33.84 3.99
C MET A 48 -15.70 32.80 4.75
N THR A 49 -16.12 32.43 5.96
CA THR A 49 -15.33 31.49 6.81
C THR A 49 -15.74 30.01 6.62
N ILE A 50 -16.76 29.75 5.81
CA ILE A 50 -17.37 28.43 5.67
C ILE A 50 -17.05 27.83 4.31
N SER A 51 -16.56 26.59 4.33
CA SER A 51 -16.37 25.76 3.14
C SER A 51 -17.48 24.71 2.95
N ASN A 52 -18.59 24.81 3.71
CA ASN A 52 -19.72 23.87 3.63
C ASN A 52 -20.87 24.50 2.85
N ASP A 53 -21.16 23.96 1.66
CA ASP A 53 -22.17 24.49 0.74
C ASP A 53 -23.56 24.55 1.34
N SER A 54 -23.98 23.53 2.10
CA SER A 54 -25.30 23.48 2.75
C SER A 54 -25.47 24.58 3.78
N LEU A 55 -24.45 24.81 4.61
CA LEU A 55 -24.47 25.85 5.62
C LEU A 55 -24.38 27.25 5.00
N SER A 56 -23.62 27.39 3.92
CA SER A 56 -23.52 28.62 3.13
C SER A 56 -24.89 29.02 2.55
N GLN A 57 -25.66 28.08 2.01
CA GLN A 57 -27.00 28.33 1.49
C GLN A 57 -27.98 28.75 2.59
N LEU A 58 -27.91 28.13 3.77
CA LEU A 58 -28.76 28.51 4.90
C LEU A 58 -28.44 29.94 5.37
N LEU A 59 -27.18 30.31 5.47
CA LEU A 59 -26.75 31.67 5.82
C LEU A 59 -27.21 32.68 4.79
N GLU A 60 -27.18 32.37 3.50
CA GLU A 60 -27.68 33.24 2.43
C GLU A 60 -29.18 33.49 2.55
N GLN A 61 -29.96 32.45 2.86
CA GLN A 61 -31.40 32.61 3.09
C GLN A 61 -31.69 33.52 4.27
N GLU A 62 -31.01 33.38 5.39
CA GLU A 62 -31.18 34.23 6.56
C GLU A 62 -30.68 35.67 6.31
N GLN A 63 -29.62 35.85 5.53
CA GLN A 63 -29.15 37.15 5.10
C GLN A 63 -30.23 37.88 4.24
N LEU A 64 -30.80 37.20 3.25
CA LEU A 64 -31.88 37.76 2.43
C LEU A 64 -33.10 38.12 3.26
N LYS A 65 -33.43 37.28 4.25
CA LYS A 65 -34.52 37.58 5.19
C LYS A 65 -34.20 38.83 6.01
N THR A 66 -32.99 38.98 6.51
CA THR A 66 -32.51 40.14 7.25
C THR A 66 -32.61 41.42 6.40
N GLN A 67 -32.19 41.37 5.14
CA GLN A 67 -32.30 42.51 4.21
C GLN A 67 -33.73 42.91 3.95
N ARG A 68 -34.63 41.94 3.73
CA ARG A 68 -36.07 42.23 3.55
C ARG A 68 -36.67 42.91 4.78
N LEU A 69 -36.35 42.44 5.98
CA LEU A 69 -36.86 43.04 7.21
C LEU A 69 -36.27 44.45 7.44
N LEU A 70 -35.04 44.71 7.00
CA LEU A 70 -34.43 46.03 7.03
C LEU A 70 -35.16 47.00 6.09
N GLU A 71 -35.47 46.56 4.86
CA GLU A 71 -36.25 47.38 3.92
C GLU A 71 -37.68 47.66 4.43
N GLU A 72 -38.31 46.63 5.00
CA GLU A 72 -39.61 46.79 5.65
C GLU A 72 -39.57 47.85 6.77
N LEU A 73 -38.55 47.75 7.67
CA LEU A 73 -38.34 48.70 8.75
C LEU A 73 -38.18 50.14 8.25
N ARG A 74 -37.47 50.36 7.16
CA ARG A 74 -37.28 51.69 6.54
C ARG A 74 -38.58 52.30 6.09
N THR A 75 -39.53 51.50 5.62
CA THR A 75 -40.86 51.98 5.15
C THR A 75 -41.85 52.20 6.28
N VAL A 76 -41.64 51.60 7.46
CA VAL A 76 -42.54 51.74 8.62
C VAL A 76 -42.46 53.16 9.18
N LYS A 77 -43.64 53.78 9.40
CA LYS A 77 -43.74 55.09 10.08
C LYS A 77 -43.41 54.91 11.56
N SER A 78 -42.66 55.86 12.14
CA SER A 78 -42.33 55.87 13.57
C SER A 78 -43.56 55.92 14.52
N SER A 79 -44.68 56.26 14.03
CA SER A 79 -45.98 56.23 14.79
C SER A 79 -46.60 54.82 14.85
N ASN A 80 -46.08 53.81 14.08
CA ASN A 80 -46.59 52.44 14.06
C ASN A 80 -45.88 51.58 15.07
N ALA A 81 -46.17 51.75 16.36
CA ALA A 81 -45.58 51.02 17.47
C ALA A 81 -45.74 49.49 17.36
N THR A 82 -46.82 49.02 16.78
CA THR A 82 -47.12 47.60 16.65
C THR A 82 -46.10 46.92 15.70
N GLU A 83 -45.85 47.58 14.57
CA GLU A 83 -44.94 47.06 13.56
C GLU A 83 -43.48 47.11 14.01
N ILE A 84 -43.08 48.18 14.70
CA ILE A 84 -41.76 48.30 15.30
C ILE A 84 -41.52 47.18 16.33
N ARG A 85 -42.48 46.86 17.17
CA ARG A 85 -42.39 45.75 18.14
C ARG A 85 -42.30 44.39 17.46
N ARG A 86 -43.03 44.17 16.35
CA ARG A 86 -42.95 42.95 15.55
C ARG A 86 -41.53 42.77 15.00
N LEU A 87 -40.98 43.80 14.36
CA LEU A 87 -39.64 43.78 13.80
C LEU A 87 -38.56 43.58 14.87
N LYS A 88 -38.72 44.15 16.05
CA LYS A 88 -37.84 43.92 17.21
C LYS A 88 -37.83 42.44 17.65
N LYS A 89 -38.98 41.77 17.60
CA LYS A 89 -39.14 40.35 17.88
C LYS A 89 -38.48 39.45 16.82
N GLU A 90 -38.63 39.83 15.54
CA GLU A 90 -37.99 39.15 14.43
C GLU A 90 -36.44 39.24 14.52
N LEU A 91 -35.90 40.43 14.87
CA LEU A 91 -34.47 40.61 15.11
C LEU A 91 -33.94 39.71 16.24
N ALA A 92 -34.69 39.60 17.34
CA ALA A 92 -34.33 38.70 18.45
C ALA A 92 -34.28 37.22 18.00
N THR A 93 -35.17 36.82 17.07
CA THR A 93 -35.16 35.49 16.48
C THR A 93 -33.96 35.28 15.58
N LEU A 94 -33.67 36.25 14.69
CA LEU A 94 -32.47 36.22 13.84
C LEU A 94 -31.17 36.10 14.66
N ARG A 95 -31.09 36.83 15.79
CA ARG A 95 -29.94 36.73 16.72
C ARG A 95 -29.75 35.31 17.25
N LYS A 96 -30.85 34.63 17.67
CA LYS A 96 -30.78 33.22 18.14
C LYS A 96 -30.30 32.26 17.05
N VAL A 97 -30.82 32.43 15.83
CA VAL A 97 -30.42 31.62 14.67
C VAL A 97 -28.93 31.80 14.36
N MET A 98 -28.45 33.05 14.35
CA MET A 98 -27.05 33.37 14.12
C MET A 98 -26.12 32.71 15.17
N ILE A 99 -26.48 32.80 16.46
CA ILE A 99 -25.72 32.13 17.53
C ILE A 99 -25.66 30.61 17.27
N GLY A 100 -26.76 30.01 16.82
CA GLY A 100 -26.82 28.60 16.43
C GLY A 100 -25.81 28.26 15.32
N TYR A 101 -25.75 29.08 14.28
CA TYR A 101 -24.78 28.88 13.19
C TYR A 101 -23.35 29.05 13.63
N ILE A 102 -23.01 30.04 14.46
CA ILE A 102 -21.67 30.23 15.02
C ILE A 102 -21.25 28.95 15.77
N ASN A 103 -22.10 28.42 16.64
CA ASN A 103 -21.80 27.18 17.39
C ASN A 103 -21.60 25.96 16.47
N GLN A 104 -22.39 25.86 15.38
CA GLN A 104 -22.23 24.81 14.40
C GLN A 104 -20.88 24.92 13.66
N ILE A 105 -20.50 26.14 13.24
CA ILE A 105 -19.24 26.43 12.57
C ILE A 105 -18.06 26.05 13.48
N ASP A 106 -18.09 26.44 14.74
CA ASP A 106 -17.06 26.12 15.71
C ASP A 106 -16.92 24.60 15.92
N SER A 107 -18.07 23.91 16.01
CA SER A 107 -18.08 22.44 16.14
C SER A 107 -17.50 21.76 14.91
N LEU A 108 -17.87 22.21 13.70
CA LEU A 108 -17.34 21.67 12.44
C LEU A 108 -15.84 21.93 12.30
N ASN A 109 -15.37 23.12 12.67
CA ASN A 109 -13.95 23.47 12.64
C ASN A 109 -13.13 22.58 13.59
N LYS A 110 -13.61 22.34 14.81
CA LYS A 110 -12.99 21.42 15.77
C LYS A 110 -12.93 20.01 15.23
N LEU A 111 -14.03 19.50 14.68
CA LEU A 111 -14.10 18.16 14.07
C LEU A 111 -13.12 18.03 12.89
N THR A 112 -13.07 19.04 12.02
CA THR A 112 -12.16 19.07 10.87
C THR A 112 -10.69 19.06 11.32
N ALA A 113 -10.34 19.81 12.37
CA ALA A 113 -9.00 19.81 12.94
C ALA A 113 -8.63 18.44 13.50
N GLN A 114 -9.54 17.80 14.24
CA GLN A 114 -9.33 16.43 14.77
C GLN A 114 -9.17 15.41 13.66
N GLN A 115 -10.02 15.47 12.61
CA GLN A 115 -9.91 14.58 11.45
C GLN A 115 -8.57 14.74 10.73
N LYS A 116 -8.10 15.97 10.52
CA LYS A 116 -6.77 16.24 9.92
C LYS A 116 -5.64 15.61 10.74
N GLN A 117 -5.70 15.70 12.06
CA GLN A 117 -4.72 15.08 12.94
C GLN A 117 -4.74 13.54 12.81
N VAL A 118 -5.92 12.93 12.87
CA VAL A 118 -6.08 11.46 12.71
C VAL A 118 -5.57 11.00 11.34
N ILE A 119 -5.90 11.73 10.26
CA ILE A 119 -5.42 11.42 8.91
C ILE A 119 -3.88 11.47 8.86
N ALA A 120 -3.27 12.49 9.47
CA ALA A 120 -1.81 12.62 9.53
C ALA A 120 -1.17 11.43 10.26
N GLU A 121 -1.71 11.04 11.42
CA GLU A 121 -1.23 9.88 12.19
C GLU A 121 -1.38 8.56 11.43
N VAL A 122 -2.56 8.33 10.82
CA VAL A 122 -2.82 7.12 10.02
C VAL A 122 -1.90 7.08 8.81
N THR A 123 -1.70 8.21 8.12
CA THR A 123 -0.78 8.30 6.98
C THR A 123 0.66 7.99 7.39
N GLN A 124 1.10 8.50 8.53
CA GLN A 124 2.43 8.20 9.06
C GLN A 124 2.60 6.71 9.37
N LYS A 125 1.62 6.10 10.07
CA LYS A 125 1.63 4.67 10.38
C LYS A 125 1.60 3.81 9.12
N TYR A 126 0.78 4.19 8.14
CA TYR A 126 0.72 3.51 6.85
C TYR A 126 2.07 3.52 6.14
N ASN A 127 2.71 4.69 6.06
CA ASN A 127 4.02 4.83 5.42
C ASN A 127 5.11 4.03 6.15
N GLN A 128 5.06 3.97 7.48
CA GLN A 128 5.97 3.14 8.28
C GLN A 128 5.75 1.64 8.01
N ALA A 129 4.49 1.19 8.03
CA ALA A 129 4.14 -0.20 7.75
C ALA A 129 4.54 -0.61 6.32
N SER A 130 4.30 0.25 5.33
CA SER A 130 4.72 0.00 3.94
C SER A 130 6.22 -0.21 3.83
N ARG A 131 7.03 0.67 4.44
CA ARG A 131 8.50 0.52 4.45
C ARG A 131 8.96 -0.78 5.14
N GLN A 132 8.28 -1.18 6.23
CA GLN A 132 8.59 -2.44 6.91
C GLN A 132 8.27 -3.65 6.03
N ILE A 133 7.14 -3.63 5.30
CA ILE A 133 6.76 -4.68 4.36
C ILE A 133 7.80 -4.79 3.24
N ASP A 134 8.24 -3.68 2.67
CA ASP A 134 9.25 -3.66 1.60
C ASP A 134 10.58 -4.26 2.10
N ASN A 135 11.05 -3.84 3.27
CA ASN A 135 12.28 -4.34 3.89
C ASN A 135 12.20 -5.85 4.18
N LEU A 136 11.09 -6.31 4.79
CA LEU A 136 10.87 -7.73 5.08
C LEU A 136 10.77 -8.57 3.81
N SER A 137 10.15 -8.03 2.76
CA SER A 137 10.06 -8.70 1.46
C SER A 137 11.44 -8.89 0.82
N GLU A 138 12.30 -7.86 0.90
CA GLU A 138 13.68 -7.95 0.40
C GLU A 138 14.52 -8.91 1.24
N GLU A 139 14.41 -8.85 2.56
CA GLU A 139 15.10 -9.78 3.45
C GLU A 139 14.68 -11.24 3.20
N LYS A 140 13.37 -11.49 3.08
CA LYS A 140 12.84 -12.80 2.71
C LYS A 140 13.44 -13.29 1.40
N LYS A 141 13.44 -12.47 0.35
CA LYS A 141 14.02 -12.82 -0.96
C LYS A 141 15.51 -13.18 -0.87
N ASN A 142 16.24 -12.45 -0.02
CA ASN A 142 17.66 -12.72 0.21
C ASN A 142 17.89 -14.03 1.00
N LEU A 143 17.04 -14.29 2.00
CA LEU A 143 17.07 -15.54 2.75
C LEU A 143 16.70 -16.74 1.87
N ASP A 144 15.66 -16.63 1.07
CA ASP A 144 15.26 -17.70 0.13
C ASP A 144 16.40 -18.06 -0.84
N LYS A 145 17.12 -17.06 -1.36
CA LYS A 145 18.31 -17.32 -2.20
C LYS A 145 19.41 -18.05 -1.42
N LYS A 146 19.70 -17.63 -0.19
CA LYS A 146 20.72 -18.29 0.65
C LYS A 146 20.33 -19.72 0.98
N VAL A 147 19.05 -19.96 1.31
CA VAL A 147 18.54 -21.31 1.58
C VAL A 147 18.63 -22.18 0.32
N THR A 148 18.26 -21.68 -0.84
CA THR A 148 18.36 -22.40 -2.12
C THR A 148 19.82 -22.80 -2.41
N LEU A 149 20.77 -21.90 -2.23
CA LEU A 149 22.19 -22.20 -2.40
C LEU A 149 22.69 -23.23 -1.36
N ALA A 150 22.31 -23.08 -0.10
CA ALA A 150 22.69 -24.00 0.96
C ALA A 150 22.08 -25.40 0.80
N ALA A 151 20.91 -25.48 0.12
CA ALA A 151 20.23 -26.75 -0.14
C ALA A 151 20.80 -27.52 -1.36
N GLN A 152 21.73 -26.94 -2.10
CA GLN A 152 22.39 -27.65 -3.21
C GLN A 152 23.18 -28.84 -2.69
N LEU A 153 23.05 -29.97 -3.39
CA LEU A 153 23.87 -31.15 -3.08
C LEU A 153 25.29 -30.99 -3.64
N ASP A 154 26.24 -31.64 -3.00
CA ASP A 154 27.61 -31.74 -3.47
C ASP A 154 27.99 -33.21 -3.68
N ALA A 155 28.72 -33.50 -4.74
CA ALA A 155 29.28 -34.80 -5.01
C ALA A 155 30.83 -34.78 -4.89
N THR A 156 31.32 -35.55 -3.97
CA THR A 156 32.77 -35.69 -3.67
C THR A 156 33.24 -37.11 -3.93
N ASN A 157 34.56 -37.35 -3.75
CA ASN A 157 35.16 -38.68 -3.90
C ASN A 157 34.86 -39.34 -5.23
N ILE A 158 34.72 -38.51 -6.31
CA ILE A 158 34.41 -39.01 -7.65
C ILE A 158 35.60 -39.85 -8.16
N ARG A 159 35.32 -41.12 -8.47
CA ARG A 159 36.30 -42.07 -9.03
C ARG A 159 35.72 -42.69 -10.27
N VAL A 160 36.58 -42.87 -11.27
CA VAL A 160 36.24 -43.54 -12.53
C VAL A 160 37.21 -44.66 -12.75
N GLU A 161 36.70 -45.89 -12.77
CA GLU A 161 37.51 -47.10 -13.01
C GLU A 161 37.15 -47.70 -14.37
N PRO A 162 38.06 -47.67 -15.34
CA PRO A 162 37.85 -48.39 -16.59
C PRO A 162 37.97 -49.90 -16.34
N ARG A 163 36.97 -50.68 -16.74
CA ARG A 163 36.94 -52.14 -16.51
C ARG A 163 36.93 -52.90 -17.82
N ASN A 164 37.67 -54.01 -17.83
CA ASN A 164 37.74 -54.94 -18.95
C ASN A 164 36.64 -56.03 -18.86
N LYS A 165 36.53 -56.89 -19.85
CA LYS A 165 35.52 -57.99 -19.90
C LYS A 165 35.54 -58.91 -18.68
N ARG A 166 36.66 -58.99 -17.94
CA ARG A 166 36.78 -59.79 -16.72
C ARG A 166 36.44 -59.00 -15.45
N GLY A 167 35.98 -57.78 -15.58
CA GLY A 167 35.65 -56.89 -14.46
C GLY A 167 36.86 -56.28 -13.73
N LYS A 168 38.10 -56.52 -14.19
CA LYS A 168 39.33 -55.97 -13.65
C LYS A 168 39.62 -54.61 -14.29
N VAL A 169 40.39 -53.74 -13.61
CA VAL A 169 40.82 -52.43 -14.14
C VAL A 169 41.55 -52.65 -15.47
N ALA A 170 41.11 -52.04 -16.53
CA ALA A 170 41.74 -52.10 -17.84
C ALA A 170 42.94 -51.15 -17.87
N LYS A 171 44.10 -51.70 -18.37
CA LYS A 171 45.32 -50.92 -18.49
C LYS A 171 45.46 -50.18 -19.81
N LYS A 172 44.73 -50.61 -20.84
CA LYS A 172 44.70 -49.98 -22.18
C LYS A 172 43.27 -49.61 -22.58
N VAL A 173 43.12 -48.50 -23.26
CA VAL A 173 41.79 -48.01 -23.71
C VAL A 173 41.04 -49.04 -24.54
N LYS A 174 41.74 -49.83 -25.40
CA LYS A 174 41.14 -50.87 -26.24
C LYS A 174 40.45 -52.01 -25.48
N ASP A 175 40.85 -52.20 -24.22
CA ASP A 175 40.37 -53.30 -23.37
C ASP A 175 39.18 -52.82 -22.49
N VAL A 176 38.86 -51.56 -22.51
CA VAL A 176 37.76 -50.97 -21.72
C VAL A 176 36.40 -51.33 -22.31
N VAL A 177 35.59 -52.04 -21.57
CA VAL A 177 34.21 -52.40 -21.93
C VAL A 177 33.18 -51.73 -21.03
N LYS A 178 33.65 -51.19 -19.89
CA LYS A 178 32.74 -50.53 -18.91
C LYS A 178 33.52 -49.46 -18.14
N LEU A 179 32.90 -48.32 -17.92
CA LEU A 179 33.38 -47.32 -16.96
C LEU A 179 32.52 -47.43 -15.69
N ALA A 180 33.16 -47.76 -14.57
CA ALA A 180 32.52 -47.77 -13.25
C ALA A 180 32.79 -46.42 -12.60
N ILE A 181 31.74 -45.69 -12.31
CA ILE A 181 31.79 -44.34 -11.70
C ILE A 181 31.18 -44.42 -10.31
N SER A 182 31.97 -44.04 -9.32
CA SER A 182 31.50 -43.94 -7.92
C SER A 182 31.73 -42.54 -7.41
N PHE A 183 30.78 -42.05 -6.60
CA PHE A 183 30.88 -40.76 -5.93
C PHE A 183 30.07 -40.78 -4.65
N THR A 184 30.32 -39.80 -3.79
CA THR A 184 29.63 -39.63 -2.52
C THR A 184 28.83 -38.34 -2.58
N ILE A 185 27.49 -38.42 -2.41
CA ILE A 185 26.67 -37.24 -2.12
C ILE A 185 26.89 -36.87 -0.65
N VAL A 186 27.29 -35.62 -0.42
CA VAL A 186 27.62 -35.13 0.93
C VAL A 186 26.35 -34.92 1.73
N LYS A 187 26.44 -35.14 3.05
CA LYS A 187 25.37 -34.77 3.98
C LYS A 187 24.97 -33.30 3.85
N ASN A 188 23.71 -33.03 3.65
CA ASN A 188 23.17 -31.68 3.61
C ASN A 188 21.79 -31.60 4.32
N ILE A 189 21.78 -31.01 5.52
CA ILE A 189 20.59 -30.92 6.36
C ILE A 189 19.57 -29.87 5.85
N THR A 190 20.00 -29.01 4.92
CA THR A 190 19.13 -27.97 4.33
C THR A 190 18.39 -28.48 3.09
N ALA A 191 18.97 -29.52 2.43
CA ALA A 191 18.35 -30.13 1.27
C ALA A 191 17.13 -30.97 1.68
N GLU A 192 16.06 -30.85 0.93
CA GLU A 192 14.83 -31.63 1.17
C GLU A 192 15.07 -33.11 0.91
N ASN A 193 14.53 -33.97 1.76
CA ASN A 193 14.52 -35.41 1.57
C ASN A 193 13.60 -35.81 0.41
N GLY A 194 13.91 -36.92 -0.26
CA GLY A 194 13.08 -37.49 -1.31
C GLY A 194 13.84 -37.98 -2.53
N GLU A 195 13.08 -38.33 -3.57
CA GLU A 195 13.67 -38.78 -4.84
C GLU A 195 14.37 -37.62 -5.56
N ARG A 196 15.63 -37.84 -5.91
CA ARG A 196 16.50 -36.92 -6.65
C ARG A 196 16.95 -37.53 -7.95
N THR A 197 16.99 -36.73 -8.99
CA THR A 197 17.51 -37.16 -10.29
C THR A 197 18.93 -36.63 -10.50
N VAL A 198 19.87 -37.54 -10.59
CA VAL A 198 21.29 -37.22 -10.87
C VAL A 198 21.61 -37.53 -12.33
N TYR A 199 22.15 -36.55 -13.05
CA TYR A 199 22.64 -36.71 -14.42
C TYR A 199 24.15 -36.73 -14.40
N ILE A 200 24.72 -37.75 -15.03
CA ILE A 200 26.16 -37.93 -15.18
C ILE A 200 26.51 -37.72 -16.65
N ARG A 201 27.42 -36.81 -16.91
CA ARG A 201 27.89 -36.48 -18.25
C ARG A 201 29.36 -36.86 -18.39
N ILE A 202 29.69 -37.73 -19.33
CA ILE A 202 31.04 -38.14 -19.59
C ILE A 202 31.50 -37.48 -20.89
N THR A 203 32.42 -36.54 -20.77
CA THR A 203 32.96 -35.78 -21.92
C THR A 203 34.25 -36.42 -22.38
N LYS A 204 34.34 -36.67 -23.69
CA LYS A 204 35.51 -37.23 -24.36
C LYS A 204 36.61 -36.17 -24.57
N PRO A 205 37.84 -36.57 -24.99
CA PRO A 205 38.95 -35.63 -25.29
C PRO A 205 38.62 -34.64 -26.43
N ASP A 206 37.75 -35.00 -27.34
CA ASP A 206 37.24 -34.17 -28.45
C ASP A 206 36.09 -33.23 -28.06
N ASN A 207 35.74 -33.14 -26.76
CA ASN A 207 34.63 -32.40 -26.19
C ASN A 207 33.24 -32.97 -26.56
N ASP A 208 33.14 -34.10 -27.24
CA ASP A 208 31.87 -34.77 -27.44
C ASP A 208 31.47 -35.57 -26.20
N VAL A 209 30.21 -36.00 -26.09
CA VAL A 209 29.63 -36.66 -24.92
C VAL A 209 29.28 -38.11 -25.24
N LEU A 210 29.71 -39.02 -24.37
CA LEU A 210 29.24 -40.39 -24.42
C LEU A 210 27.75 -40.44 -24.14
N THR A 211 26.93 -40.76 -25.14
CA THR A 211 25.47 -40.85 -25.00
C THR A 211 24.90 -41.97 -25.85
N LYS A 212 23.85 -42.62 -25.34
CA LYS A 212 23.11 -43.64 -26.11
C LYS A 212 22.10 -43.05 -27.06
N SER A 213 21.70 -41.77 -26.91
CA SER A 213 20.77 -41.07 -27.78
C SER A 213 20.98 -39.57 -27.69
N ALA A 214 20.86 -38.87 -28.82
CA ALA A 214 20.86 -37.43 -28.87
C ALA A 214 19.67 -36.78 -28.08
N SER A 215 18.61 -37.58 -27.85
CA SER A 215 17.47 -37.13 -27.01
C SER A 215 17.69 -37.20 -25.52
N ASN A 216 18.79 -37.77 -25.06
CA ASN A 216 19.16 -37.84 -23.64
C ASN A 216 19.64 -36.47 -23.17
N THR A 217 18.72 -35.58 -22.85
CA THR A 217 19.02 -34.20 -22.48
C THR A 217 18.35 -33.79 -21.16
N PHE A 218 18.92 -32.76 -20.52
CA PHE A 218 18.40 -32.15 -19.31
C PHE A 218 18.66 -30.63 -19.31
N PRO A 219 17.83 -29.85 -18.63
CA PRO A 219 18.04 -28.40 -18.52
C PRO A 219 19.18 -28.08 -17.56
N TYR A 220 20.05 -27.16 -17.95
CA TYR A 220 21.12 -26.62 -17.12
C TYR A 220 21.30 -25.14 -17.40
N GLU A 221 21.07 -24.29 -16.39
CA GLU A 221 20.99 -22.83 -16.56
C GLU A 221 20.02 -22.46 -17.70
N ASN A 222 20.49 -21.68 -18.69
CA ASN A 222 19.69 -21.23 -19.85
C ASN A 222 19.87 -22.12 -21.10
N ARG A 223 20.38 -23.36 -20.95
CA ARG A 223 20.66 -24.27 -22.07
C ARG A 223 20.28 -25.70 -21.73
N THR A 224 20.27 -26.54 -22.75
CA THR A 224 20.04 -27.98 -22.63
C THR A 224 21.35 -28.70 -22.83
N LEU A 225 21.69 -29.61 -21.91
CA LEU A 225 22.89 -30.45 -22.01
C LEU A 225 22.51 -31.91 -22.23
N THR A 226 23.38 -32.64 -22.95
CA THR A 226 23.29 -34.10 -23.14
C THR A 226 23.90 -34.80 -21.94
N TYR A 227 23.26 -35.88 -21.45
CA TYR A 227 23.80 -36.75 -20.40
C TYR A 227 24.19 -38.14 -20.92
N SER A 228 25.12 -38.78 -20.21
CA SER A 228 25.50 -40.16 -20.43
C SER A 228 24.60 -41.12 -19.63
N ILE A 229 24.45 -40.84 -18.33
CA ILE A 229 23.71 -41.69 -17.40
C ILE A 229 22.71 -40.82 -16.65
N LYS A 230 21.48 -41.33 -16.48
CA LYS A 230 20.46 -40.79 -15.58
C LYS A 230 20.26 -41.77 -14.43
N LYS A 231 20.36 -41.29 -13.18
CA LYS A 231 20.21 -42.11 -11.99
C LYS A 231 19.18 -41.44 -11.03
N TYR A 232 18.24 -42.20 -10.56
CA TYR A 232 17.38 -41.83 -9.45
C TYR A 232 18.00 -42.27 -8.13
N ILE A 233 18.04 -41.42 -7.15
CA ILE A 233 18.51 -41.71 -5.80
C ILE A 233 17.43 -41.25 -4.80
N GLU A 234 17.28 -41.98 -3.71
CA GLU A 234 16.47 -41.55 -2.56
C GLU A 234 17.40 -40.84 -1.58
N TYR A 235 17.26 -39.51 -1.47
CA TYR A 235 18.10 -38.71 -0.58
C TYR A 235 17.39 -38.51 0.76
N ASN A 236 18.07 -38.79 1.87
CA ASN A 236 17.53 -38.74 3.24
C ASN A 236 18.23 -37.71 4.13
N GLY A 237 18.99 -36.78 3.56
CA GLY A 237 19.74 -35.78 4.30
C GLY A 237 21.13 -36.25 4.79
N GLU A 238 21.44 -37.53 4.66
CA GLU A 238 22.73 -38.11 5.10
C GLU A 238 23.66 -38.39 3.92
N GLU A 239 24.94 -38.64 4.24
CA GLU A 239 25.93 -39.00 3.26
C GLU A 239 25.57 -40.32 2.55
N GLN A 240 25.65 -40.33 1.22
CA GLN A 240 25.24 -41.46 0.42
C GLN A 240 26.24 -41.76 -0.69
N ASN A 241 26.69 -43.02 -0.76
CA ASN A 241 27.55 -43.49 -1.86
C ASN A 241 26.73 -43.95 -3.05
N VAL A 242 27.04 -43.43 -4.22
CA VAL A 242 26.35 -43.73 -5.48
C VAL A 242 27.34 -44.40 -6.44
N ASN A 243 26.90 -45.52 -7.03
CA ASN A 243 27.65 -46.23 -8.06
C ASN A 243 26.80 -46.29 -9.34
N VAL A 244 27.40 -45.95 -10.46
CA VAL A 244 26.80 -46.04 -11.79
C VAL A 244 27.78 -46.62 -12.78
N PHE A 245 27.26 -47.18 -13.85
CA PHE A 245 28.07 -47.86 -14.85
C PHE A 245 27.70 -47.35 -16.24
N TRP A 246 28.73 -47.14 -17.05
CA TRP A 246 28.59 -46.89 -18.49
C TRP A 246 29.14 -48.09 -19.26
N ASP A 247 28.27 -48.78 -19.99
CA ASP A 247 28.70 -49.82 -20.90
C ASP A 247 29.18 -49.18 -22.19
N VAL A 248 30.45 -49.50 -22.56
CA VAL A 248 31.12 -48.93 -23.72
C VAL A 248 30.67 -49.67 -24.98
N GLU A 249 29.93 -49.01 -25.82
CA GLU A 249 29.44 -49.52 -27.10
C GLU A 249 30.12 -48.83 -28.30
N GLU A 250 30.89 -47.80 -28.03
CA GLU A 250 31.58 -46.96 -29.02
C GLU A 250 33.11 -47.05 -28.85
N PHE A 251 33.85 -46.60 -29.86
CA PHE A 251 35.28 -46.55 -29.79
C PHE A 251 35.77 -45.45 -28.83
N LEU A 252 36.62 -45.81 -27.87
CA LEU A 252 37.23 -44.84 -26.99
C LEU A 252 38.67 -44.52 -27.45
N TYR A 253 39.02 -43.23 -27.36
CA TYR A 253 40.40 -42.75 -27.65
C TYR A 253 41.22 -42.67 -26.36
N ALA A 254 42.55 -42.83 -26.49
CA ALA A 254 43.44 -42.47 -25.41
C ALA A 254 43.39 -40.94 -25.19
N GLY A 255 43.38 -40.49 -23.96
CA GLY A 255 43.33 -39.07 -23.64
C GLY A 255 42.56 -38.73 -22.36
N ASN A 256 42.35 -37.44 -22.17
CA ASN A 256 41.72 -36.91 -20.95
C ASN A 256 40.19 -36.81 -21.13
N TYR A 257 39.47 -37.47 -20.26
CA TYR A 257 38.02 -37.46 -20.12
C TYR A 257 37.63 -36.67 -18.89
N ARG A 258 36.36 -36.24 -18.86
CA ARG A 258 35.79 -35.59 -17.67
C ARG A 258 34.41 -36.17 -17.38
N VAL A 259 34.16 -36.40 -16.11
CA VAL A 259 32.84 -36.73 -15.56
C VAL A 259 32.31 -35.52 -14.82
N ASP A 260 31.18 -35.03 -15.24
CA ASP A 260 30.43 -33.97 -14.58
C ASP A 260 29.11 -34.54 -14.04
N ILE A 261 28.80 -34.25 -12.78
CA ILE A 261 27.62 -34.73 -12.08
C ILE A 261 26.69 -33.56 -11.81
N PHE A 262 25.42 -33.68 -12.19
CA PHE A 262 24.41 -32.62 -12.05
C PHE A 262 23.20 -33.12 -11.28
N GLU A 263 22.63 -32.25 -10.43
CA GLU A 263 21.38 -32.46 -9.73
C GLU A 263 20.63 -31.12 -9.60
N GLY A 264 19.31 -31.14 -9.74
CA GLY A 264 18.47 -29.95 -9.57
C GLY A 264 18.86 -28.76 -10.48
N GLY A 265 19.46 -29.04 -11.66
CA GLY A 265 19.94 -27.99 -12.57
C GLY A 265 21.29 -27.37 -12.16
N ASN A 266 22.03 -27.96 -11.21
CA ASN A 266 23.32 -27.49 -10.74
C ASN A 266 24.40 -28.51 -11.02
N LEU A 267 25.63 -28.05 -11.28
CA LEU A 267 26.83 -28.91 -11.32
C LEU A 267 27.26 -29.17 -9.88
N ILE A 268 27.13 -30.42 -9.41
CA ILE A 268 27.43 -30.83 -8.03
C ILE A 268 28.77 -31.51 -7.87
N GLY A 269 29.42 -31.89 -8.95
CA GLY A 269 30.77 -32.48 -8.90
C GLY A 269 31.35 -32.62 -10.27
N SER A 270 32.69 -32.59 -10.35
CA SER A 270 33.43 -32.76 -11.61
C SER A 270 34.78 -33.45 -11.34
N GLN A 271 35.17 -34.40 -12.18
CA GLN A 271 36.43 -35.10 -12.08
C GLN A 271 36.97 -35.44 -13.47
N ALA A 272 38.21 -35.07 -13.69
CA ALA A 272 38.96 -35.53 -14.87
C ALA A 272 39.62 -36.89 -14.63
N PHE A 273 39.70 -37.71 -15.66
CA PHE A 273 40.41 -38.99 -15.65
C PHE A 273 41.04 -39.25 -17.02
N THR A 274 42.06 -40.06 -17.07
CA THR A 274 42.81 -40.38 -18.30
C THR A 274 42.65 -41.84 -18.68
N LEU A 275 42.41 -42.11 -19.95
CA LEU A 275 42.49 -43.43 -20.55
C LEU A 275 43.77 -43.51 -21.41
N ASN A 276 44.57 -44.56 -21.22
CA ASN A 276 45.84 -44.77 -21.89
C ASN A 276 45.80 -45.92 -22.94
#